data_72d275347dc4425b154c59f4bc1d57e5
#
_entry.id   72d275347dc4425b154c59f4bc1d57e5
#
_cell.length_a   1.000
_cell.length_b   1.000
_cell.length_c   1.000
_cell.angle_alpha   90.00
_cell.angle_beta   90.00
_cell.angle_gamma   90.00
#
_symmetry.space_group_name_H-M   'P 1'
#
loop_
_entity.id
_entity.type
_entity.pdbx_description
1 polymer ?
#
loop_
_entity_poly.entity_id
_entity_poly.type
_entity_poly.pdbx_seq_one_letter_code
_entity_poly.pdbx_strand_id
1 'polypeptide(L)'
;DIAKGIALFEGLGCFGCHETKGFGVDRNSMIGPDLTEIGSKVNPGWLLEWLKNPKHFRPSTRMPDFRLEEEDAMAITSYLWQNSEGFEPGEPQVFDEETIGEGAYLYESIGCLACHSELEEDGRIHGPNLSRIGDKSNYEYLVSWLLAPKAHQPKTKMPDMKLDEEDAKYVASFLMSLKSEEEGYEDLTSSEWLNDKETARKGEELVGQYGCFGCHKIMGMEGMGKIGVELDEVGSKHIHLFDFGL
;
A
#
# COMPACT_ATOMS: atom_id res chain seq x y z
N ASP A 1 -23.64 -9.35 -20.50
CA ASP A 1 -22.47 -9.80 -21.24
C ASP A 1 -21.47 -10.41 -20.24
N ILE A 2 -21.37 -11.76 -20.26
CA ILE A 2 -20.58 -12.53 -19.28
C ILE A 2 -19.11 -12.12 -19.26
N ALA A 3 -18.48 -11.95 -20.44
CA ALA A 3 -17.06 -11.57 -20.52
C ALA A 3 -16.78 -10.23 -19.84
N LYS A 4 -17.70 -9.24 -20.00
CA LYS A 4 -17.60 -7.96 -19.31
C LYS A 4 -17.80 -8.10 -17.80
N GLY A 5 -18.71 -8.99 -17.38
CA GLY A 5 -18.93 -9.31 -15.97
C GLY A 5 -17.69 -9.93 -15.33
N ILE A 6 -17.04 -10.87 -16.01
CA ILE A 6 -15.77 -11.48 -15.57
C ILE A 6 -14.69 -10.42 -15.40
N ALA A 7 -14.49 -9.59 -16.43
CA ALA A 7 -13.47 -8.53 -16.39
C ALA A 7 -13.73 -7.52 -15.25
N LEU A 8 -14.99 -7.21 -14.95
CA LEU A 8 -15.36 -6.35 -13.83
C LEU A 8 -15.13 -7.05 -12.48
N PHE A 9 -15.51 -8.33 -12.34
CA PHE A 9 -15.31 -9.10 -11.12
C PHE A 9 -13.83 -9.21 -10.74
N GLU A 10 -12.96 -9.48 -11.75
CA GLU A 10 -11.52 -9.49 -11.58
C GLU A 10 -10.96 -8.08 -11.35
N GLY A 11 -11.38 -7.11 -12.15
CA GLY A 11 -10.91 -5.74 -12.08
C GLY A 11 -11.24 -5.01 -10.78
N LEU A 12 -12.42 -5.30 -10.21
CA LEU A 12 -12.86 -4.77 -8.91
C LEU A 12 -12.35 -5.57 -7.71
N GLY A 13 -11.81 -6.77 -7.95
CA GLY A 13 -11.24 -7.59 -6.89
C GLY A 13 -12.26 -8.31 -6.00
N CYS A 14 -13.46 -8.56 -6.49
CA CYS A 14 -14.53 -9.24 -5.74
C CYS A 14 -14.10 -10.59 -5.16
N PHE A 15 -13.18 -11.28 -5.83
CA PHE A 15 -12.59 -12.55 -5.37
C PHE A 15 -11.71 -12.39 -4.09
N GLY A 16 -11.36 -11.20 -3.68
CA GLY A 16 -10.71 -10.96 -2.40
C GLY A 16 -11.58 -11.43 -1.23
N CYS A 17 -12.87 -11.15 -1.30
CA CYS A 17 -13.84 -11.48 -0.25
C CYS A 17 -14.72 -12.70 -0.59
N HIS A 18 -15.01 -12.96 -1.87
CA HIS A 18 -15.98 -13.98 -2.30
C HIS A 18 -15.29 -15.18 -2.95
N GLU A 19 -15.83 -16.37 -2.67
CA GLU A 19 -15.48 -17.57 -3.42
C GLU A 19 -16.39 -17.77 -4.63
N THR A 20 -15.80 -18.23 -5.74
CA THR A 20 -16.54 -18.67 -6.94
C THR A 20 -15.82 -19.86 -7.55
N LYS A 21 -16.60 -20.86 -7.99
CA LYS A 21 -16.10 -22.01 -8.75
C LYS A 21 -15.95 -21.59 -10.22
N GLY A 22 -14.80 -21.84 -10.80
CA GLY A 22 -14.59 -21.62 -12.23
C GLY A 22 -13.92 -20.30 -12.60
N PHE A 23 -13.67 -19.42 -11.67
CA PHE A 23 -12.71 -18.33 -11.88
C PHE A 23 -11.32 -18.86 -11.53
N GLY A 24 -10.48 -19.02 -12.54
CA GLY A 24 -9.08 -19.43 -12.40
C GLY A 24 -8.19 -18.31 -11.82
N VAL A 25 -8.71 -17.58 -10.82
CA VAL A 25 -7.89 -16.60 -10.13
C VAL A 25 -6.89 -17.37 -9.30
N ASP A 26 -5.62 -17.24 -9.64
CA ASP A 26 -4.54 -17.74 -8.82
C ASP A 26 -4.70 -17.14 -7.42
N ARG A 27 -5.04 -17.99 -6.44
CA ARG A 27 -5.21 -17.58 -5.03
C ARG A 27 -3.95 -16.94 -4.44
N ASN A 28 -2.80 -17.11 -5.12
CA ASN A 28 -1.53 -16.47 -4.77
C ASN A 28 -1.37 -15.07 -5.40
N SER A 29 -2.27 -14.64 -6.29
CA SER A 29 -2.26 -13.28 -6.81
C SER A 29 -3.06 -12.35 -5.91
N MET A 30 -2.40 -11.81 -4.90
CA MET A 30 -3.01 -10.77 -4.07
C MET A 30 -3.23 -9.50 -4.91
N ILE A 31 -4.38 -8.85 -4.72
CA ILE A 31 -4.75 -7.61 -5.42
C ILE A 31 -3.98 -6.44 -4.83
N GLY A 32 -3.84 -6.46 -3.52
CA GLY A 32 -3.13 -5.45 -2.74
C GLY A 32 -1.65 -5.81 -2.55
N PRO A 33 -0.84 -4.85 -2.12
CA PRO A 33 0.54 -5.10 -1.79
C PRO A 33 0.69 -6.06 -0.60
N ASP A 34 1.85 -6.74 -0.53
CA ASP A 34 2.29 -7.47 0.64
C ASP A 34 2.54 -6.47 1.79
N LEU A 35 1.90 -6.69 2.94
CA LEU A 35 2.00 -5.84 4.12
C LEU A 35 2.96 -6.40 5.19
N THR A 36 3.65 -7.50 4.90
CA THR A 36 4.57 -8.13 5.86
C THR A 36 5.65 -7.17 6.37
N GLU A 37 6.14 -6.26 5.53
CA GLU A 37 7.17 -5.27 5.89
C GLU A 37 6.61 -3.83 5.87
N ILE A 38 5.34 -3.63 6.19
CA ILE A 38 4.70 -2.32 6.00
C ILE A 38 5.33 -1.22 6.86
N GLY A 39 5.73 -1.53 8.10
CA GLY A 39 6.39 -0.59 9.01
C GLY A 39 7.73 -0.09 8.50
N SER A 40 8.49 -0.93 7.77
CA SER A 40 9.73 -0.49 7.12
C SER A 40 9.49 0.43 5.91
N LYS A 41 8.32 0.29 5.26
CA LYS A 41 8.03 0.91 3.96
C LYS A 41 7.42 2.30 4.06
N VAL A 42 6.57 2.52 5.04
CA VAL A 42 5.70 3.72 5.04
C VAL A 42 5.74 4.46 6.37
N ASN A 43 5.45 5.74 6.30
CA ASN A 43 5.20 6.58 7.47
C ASN A 43 3.87 6.16 8.14
N PRO A 44 3.83 5.95 9.47
CA PRO A 44 2.61 5.53 10.17
C PRO A 44 1.49 6.57 10.11
N GLY A 45 1.81 7.88 10.07
CA GLY A 45 0.82 8.93 9.87
C GLY A 45 0.18 8.85 8.48
N TRP A 46 0.99 8.60 7.44
CA TRP A 46 0.43 8.33 6.12
C TRP A 46 -0.44 7.07 6.11
N LEU A 47 -0.05 6.00 6.79
CA LEU A 47 -0.82 4.75 6.85
C LEU A 47 -2.17 4.96 7.51
N LEU A 48 -2.23 5.74 8.59
CA LEU A 48 -3.46 6.11 9.27
C LEU A 48 -4.42 6.85 8.32
N GLU A 49 -3.95 7.89 7.64
CA GLU A 49 -4.79 8.66 6.72
C GLU A 49 -5.18 7.86 5.47
N TRP A 50 -4.29 7.00 4.97
CA TRP A 50 -4.62 6.06 3.91
C TRP A 50 -5.77 5.12 4.30
N LEU A 51 -5.78 4.58 5.52
CA LEU A 51 -6.84 3.69 5.99
C LEU A 51 -8.18 4.42 6.15
N LYS A 52 -8.16 5.69 6.54
CA LYS A 52 -9.36 6.54 6.66
C LYS A 52 -9.95 6.88 5.29
N ASN A 53 -9.11 7.24 4.32
CA ASN A 53 -9.56 7.62 2.98
C ASN A 53 -8.51 7.31 1.89
N PRO A 54 -8.45 6.07 1.37
CA PRO A 54 -7.44 5.69 0.37
C PRO A 54 -7.53 6.50 -0.93
N LYS A 55 -8.75 6.94 -1.28
CA LYS A 55 -9.00 7.68 -2.53
C LYS A 55 -8.56 9.13 -2.47
N HIS A 56 -8.43 9.70 -1.28
CA HIS A 56 -7.88 11.03 -1.11
C HIS A 56 -6.42 11.09 -1.58
N PHE A 57 -5.60 10.14 -1.15
CA PHE A 57 -4.20 10.05 -1.58
C PHE A 57 -4.05 9.55 -3.03
N ARG A 58 -4.87 8.57 -3.44
CA ARG A 58 -4.85 7.99 -4.78
C ARG A 58 -6.28 7.75 -5.29
N PRO A 59 -6.86 8.67 -6.06
CA PRO A 59 -8.23 8.55 -6.57
C PRO A 59 -8.49 7.27 -7.38
N SER A 60 -7.46 6.75 -8.07
CA SER A 60 -7.53 5.52 -8.89
C SER A 60 -7.27 4.23 -8.12
N THR A 61 -7.11 4.28 -6.79
CA THR A 61 -6.83 3.07 -6.00
C THR A 61 -7.98 2.07 -6.08
N ARG A 62 -7.63 0.78 -6.09
CA ARG A 62 -8.59 -0.33 -5.98
C ARG A 62 -8.94 -0.66 -4.54
N MET A 63 -8.15 -0.17 -3.57
CA MET A 63 -8.49 -0.36 -2.17
C MET A 63 -9.83 0.30 -1.87
N PRO A 64 -10.82 -0.44 -1.34
CA PRO A 64 -12.09 0.13 -0.99
C PRO A 64 -11.95 1.11 0.18
N ASP A 65 -12.84 2.08 0.21
CA ASP A 65 -13.06 2.90 1.40
C ASP A 65 -13.95 2.13 2.37
N PHE A 66 -13.37 1.68 3.48
CA PHE A 66 -14.07 0.95 4.54
C PHE A 66 -14.84 1.87 5.49
N ARG A 67 -14.73 3.19 5.33
CA ARG A 67 -15.36 4.19 6.20
C ARG A 67 -15.03 3.94 7.68
N LEU A 68 -13.77 3.66 7.94
CA LEU A 68 -13.29 3.41 9.29
C LEU A 68 -13.42 4.67 10.14
N GLU A 69 -13.92 4.49 11.35
CA GLU A 69 -13.81 5.53 12.37
C GLU A 69 -12.33 5.69 12.76
N GLU A 70 -11.98 6.87 13.26
CA GLU A 70 -10.58 7.20 13.56
C GLU A 70 -9.93 6.19 14.52
N GLU A 71 -10.63 5.81 15.58
CA GLU A 71 -10.14 4.83 16.56
C GLU A 71 -9.88 3.44 15.94
N ASP A 72 -10.68 3.03 14.97
CA ASP A 72 -10.51 1.75 14.28
C ASP A 72 -9.34 1.81 13.29
N ALA A 73 -9.20 2.93 12.58
CA ALA A 73 -8.04 3.17 11.72
C ALA A 73 -6.72 3.21 12.52
N MET A 74 -6.72 3.85 13.70
CA MET A 74 -5.58 3.86 14.63
C MET A 74 -5.23 2.43 15.09
N ALA A 75 -6.23 1.64 15.47
CA ALA A 75 -6.01 0.27 15.93
C ALA A 75 -5.42 -0.61 14.81
N ILE A 76 -5.96 -0.52 13.60
CA ILE A 76 -5.44 -1.25 12.43
C ILE A 76 -4.01 -0.79 12.11
N THR A 77 -3.73 0.52 12.16
CA THR A 77 -2.39 1.07 11.96
C THR A 77 -1.40 0.50 12.97
N SER A 78 -1.77 0.50 14.25
CA SER A 78 -0.97 -0.04 15.34
C SER A 78 -0.66 -1.54 15.14
N TYR A 79 -1.66 -2.33 14.77
CA TYR A 79 -1.47 -3.75 14.49
C TYR A 79 -0.52 -3.98 13.32
N LEU A 80 -0.76 -3.33 12.18
CA LEU A 80 0.09 -3.47 11.00
C LEU A 80 1.52 -3.01 11.25
N TRP A 81 1.70 -1.97 12.06
CA TRP A 81 3.00 -1.46 12.45
C TRP A 81 3.76 -2.44 13.34
N GLN A 82 3.14 -2.93 14.42
CA GLN A 82 3.76 -3.85 15.36
C GLN A 82 3.93 -5.27 14.81
N ASN A 83 3.08 -5.68 13.86
CA ASN A 83 3.13 -6.99 13.19
C ASN A 83 3.98 -6.95 11.91
N SER A 84 4.83 -5.95 11.77
CA SER A 84 5.71 -5.81 10.60
C SER A 84 7.06 -6.48 10.85
N GLU A 85 7.49 -7.26 9.85
CA GLU A 85 8.89 -7.68 9.73
C GLU A 85 9.70 -6.58 9.01
N GLY A 86 11.01 -6.79 8.94
CA GLY A 86 11.92 -5.89 8.26
C GLY A 86 12.76 -5.08 9.24
N PHE A 87 13.20 -3.91 8.81
CA PHE A 87 14.00 -3.02 9.65
C PHE A 87 13.13 -1.90 10.22
N GLU A 88 13.50 -1.40 11.39
CA GLU A 88 12.89 -0.20 11.94
C GLU A 88 13.36 1.01 11.11
N PRO A 89 12.43 1.91 10.71
CA PRO A 89 12.81 3.15 10.06
C PRO A 89 13.72 3.97 10.97
N GLY A 90 14.71 4.63 10.37
CA GLY A 90 15.54 5.61 11.08
C GLY A 90 14.74 6.87 11.43
N GLU A 91 15.40 7.76 12.18
CA GLU A 91 14.85 9.09 12.47
C GLU A 91 14.61 9.87 11.16
N PRO A 92 13.55 10.70 11.11
CA PRO A 92 13.28 11.54 9.96
C PRO A 92 14.49 12.39 9.57
N GLN A 93 14.89 12.30 8.30
CA GLN A 93 16.07 13.00 7.81
C GLN A 93 15.69 14.28 7.08
N VAL A 94 16.50 15.31 7.28
CA VAL A 94 16.43 16.57 6.54
C VAL A 94 17.66 16.66 5.62
N PHE A 95 17.42 16.88 4.34
CA PHE A 95 18.47 16.95 3.34
C PHE A 95 18.67 18.41 2.92
N ASP A 96 19.91 18.79 2.65
CA ASP A 96 20.23 20.12 2.10
C ASP A 96 19.90 20.19 0.59
N GLU A 97 19.85 21.42 0.07
CA GLU A 97 19.53 21.66 -1.33
C GLU A 97 20.54 21.04 -2.31
N GLU A 98 21.82 20.92 -1.94
CA GLU A 98 22.86 20.34 -2.76
C GLU A 98 22.62 18.83 -2.92
N THR A 99 22.36 18.12 -1.83
CA THR A 99 22.02 16.68 -1.81
C THR A 99 20.76 16.37 -2.62
N ILE A 100 19.71 17.19 -2.44
CA ILE A 100 18.46 17.05 -3.21
C ILE A 100 18.71 17.32 -4.69
N GLY A 101 19.50 18.35 -5.02
CA GLY A 101 19.82 18.72 -6.41
C GLY A 101 20.61 17.63 -7.14
N GLU A 102 21.59 16.99 -6.48
CA GLU A 102 22.33 15.86 -7.05
C GLU A 102 21.39 14.67 -7.28
N GLY A 103 20.52 14.37 -6.34
CA GLY A 103 19.50 13.33 -6.47
C GLY A 103 18.54 13.60 -7.63
N ALA A 104 18.09 14.83 -7.83
CA ALA A 104 17.26 15.24 -8.95
C ALA A 104 17.98 15.06 -10.30
N TYR A 105 19.24 15.47 -10.38
CA TYR A 105 20.07 15.27 -11.57
C TYR A 105 20.24 13.79 -11.92
N LEU A 106 20.54 12.95 -10.92
CA LEU A 106 20.66 11.50 -11.12
C LEU A 106 19.31 10.88 -11.55
N TYR A 107 18.21 11.27 -10.91
CA TYR A 107 16.86 10.81 -11.23
C TYR A 107 16.50 11.07 -12.70
N GLU A 108 16.82 12.25 -13.22
CA GLU A 108 16.62 12.61 -14.61
C GLU A 108 17.60 11.88 -15.56
N SER A 109 18.90 11.91 -15.26
CA SER A 109 19.96 11.37 -16.13
C SER A 109 19.91 9.85 -16.28
N ILE A 110 19.53 9.13 -15.23
CA ILE A 110 19.33 7.68 -15.26
C ILE A 110 18.05 7.30 -16.00
N GLY A 111 17.11 8.26 -16.14
CA GLY A 111 15.90 8.09 -16.92
C GLY A 111 14.70 7.53 -16.13
N CYS A 112 14.62 7.77 -14.83
CA CYS A 112 13.49 7.35 -13.97
C CYS A 112 12.16 7.90 -14.49
N LEU A 113 12.16 9.09 -15.08
CA LEU A 113 11.02 9.73 -15.73
C LEU A 113 10.45 8.95 -16.93
N ALA A 114 11.19 8.00 -17.50
CA ALA A 114 10.64 7.15 -18.57
C ALA A 114 9.50 6.25 -18.08
N CYS A 115 9.47 5.93 -16.78
CA CYS A 115 8.48 5.06 -16.18
C CYS A 115 7.66 5.74 -15.07
N HIS A 116 8.23 6.70 -14.37
CA HIS A 116 7.60 7.38 -13.24
C HIS A 116 7.22 8.82 -13.59
N SER A 117 6.18 9.33 -12.96
CA SER A 117 5.84 10.75 -12.94
C SER A 117 6.11 11.34 -11.56
N GLU A 118 6.54 12.57 -11.52
CA GLU A 118 6.68 13.41 -10.35
C GLU A 118 5.62 14.54 -10.29
N LEU A 119 4.72 14.58 -11.28
CA LEU A 119 3.62 15.54 -11.35
C LEU A 119 2.31 14.86 -10.93
N GLU A 120 1.52 15.50 -10.08
CA GLU A 120 0.28 14.93 -9.54
C GLU A 120 -0.73 14.51 -10.61
N GLU A 121 -0.84 15.27 -11.69
CA GLU A 121 -1.83 15.06 -12.76
C GLU A 121 -1.37 14.07 -13.85
N ASP A 122 -0.13 13.60 -13.82
CA ASP A 122 0.39 12.76 -14.88
C ASP A 122 0.02 11.27 -14.67
N GLY A 123 -0.80 10.76 -15.54
CA GLY A 123 -1.26 9.37 -15.57
C GLY A 123 -0.25 8.38 -16.17
N ARG A 124 1.03 8.43 -15.85
CA ARG A 124 2.04 7.48 -16.34
C ARG A 124 1.69 6.04 -16.07
N ILE A 125 1.97 5.21 -17.07
CA ILE A 125 1.38 3.88 -17.21
C ILE A 125 2.29 2.77 -16.69
N HIS A 126 3.60 3.00 -16.59
CA HIS A 126 4.57 1.92 -16.35
C HIS A 126 4.99 1.79 -14.88
N GLY A 127 5.22 2.92 -14.20
CA GLY A 127 5.56 2.99 -12.79
C GLY A 127 4.52 3.77 -11.99
N PRO A 128 4.52 3.69 -10.66
CA PRO A 128 3.66 4.54 -9.83
C PRO A 128 4.08 6.00 -9.98
N ASN A 129 3.11 6.90 -9.79
CA ASN A 129 3.37 8.32 -9.61
C ASN A 129 4.14 8.52 -8.31
N LEU A 130 5.19 9.34 -8.34
CA LEU A 130 6.10 9.59 -7.21
C LEU A 130 5.97 11.02 -6.65
N SER A 131 5.04 11.85 -7.15
CA SER A 131 4.88 13.25 -6.72
C SER A 131 4.74 13.43 -5.20
N ARG A 132 4.26 12.42 -4.50
CA ARG A 132 4.03 12.42 -3.05
C ARG A 132 4.71 11.24 -2.35
N ILE A 133 5.80 10.74 -2.91
CA ILE A 133 6.47 9.56 -2.35
C ILE A 133 7.12 9.85 -0.99
N GLY A 134 7.59 11.07 -0.79
CA GLY A 134 8.18 11.54 0.46
C GLY A 134 7.18 11.69 1.61
N ASP A 135 5.88 11.83 1.32
CA ASP A 135 4.82 11.77 2.34
C ASP A 135 4.60 10.35 2.84
N LYS A 136 4.81 9.38 1.96
CA LYS A 136 4.43 7.99 2.17
C LYS A 136 5.54 7.12 2.72
N SER A 137 6.73 7.24 2.15
CA SER A 137 7.82 6.26 2.33
C SER A 137 8.85 6.71 3.36
N ASN A 138 9.60 5.74 3.86
CA ASN A 138 10.77 5.97 4.69
C ASN A 138 12.03 6.01 3.82
N TYR A 139 13.02 6.83 4.21
CA TYR A 139 14.26 7.03 3.45
C TYR A 139 15.04 5.72 3.25
N GLU A 140 15.27 4.98 4.32
CA GLU A 140 16.02 3.72 4.32
C GLU A 140 15.37 2.68 3.39
N TYR A 141 14.04 2.64 3.39
CA TYR A 141 13.31 1.77 2.47
C TYR A 141 13.51 2.20 1.02
N LEU A 142 13.49 3.49 0.71
CA LEU A 142 13.74 3.97 -0.66
C LEU A 142 15.14 3.62 -1.12
N VAL A 143 16.17 3.83 -0.29
CA VAL A 143 17.55 3.42 -0.58
C VAL A 143 17.62 1.93 -0.87
N SER A 144 17.10 1.11 0.03
CA SER A 144 17.10 -0.36 -0.11
C SER A 144 16.33 -0.83 -1.36
N TRP A 145 15.19 -0.20 -1.65
CA TRP A 145 14.41 -0.48 -2.86
C TRP A 145 15.19 -0.13 -4.13
N LEU A 146 15.84 1.04 -4.19
CA LEU A 146 16.61 1.49 -5.34
C LEU A 146 17.79 0.55 -5.65
N LEU A 147 18.43 0.02 -4.61
CA LEU A 147 19.52 -0.93 -4.75
C LEU A 147 19.08 -2.33 -5.19
N ALA A 148 17.93 -2.80 -4.72
CA ALA A 148 17.48 -4.17 -4.94
C ALA A 148 15.95 -4.32 -5.01
N PRO A 149 15.25 -3.77 -6.02
CA PRO A 149 13.78 -3.78 -6.09
C PRO A 149 13.18 -5.19 -6.02
N LYS A 150 13.85 -6.18 -6.62
CA LYS A 150 13.39 -7.57 -6.65
C LYS A 150 13.58 -8.32 -5.34
N ALA A 151 14.44 -7.84 -4.44
CA ALA A 151 14.55 -8.40 -3.10
C ALA A 151 13.28 -8.13 -2.28
N HIS A 152 12.73 -6.92 -2.41
CA HIS A 152 11.47 -6.53 -1.74
C HIS A 152 10.23 -7.07 -2.45
N GLN A 153 10.25 -7.06 -3.78
CA GLN A 153 9.12 -7.53 -4.60
C GLN A 153 9.61 -8.33 -5.81
N PRO A 154 9.69 -9.66 -5.72
CA PRO A 154 10.24 -10.51 -6.80
C PRO A 154 9.55 -10.34 -8.16
N LYS A 155 8.26 -9.97 -8.15
CA LYS A 155 7.45 -9.76 -9.37
C LYS A 155 7.43 -8.31 -9.85
N THR A 156 8.21 -7.41 -9.26
CA THR A 156 8.24 -6.00 -9.69
C THR A 156 8.69 -5.86 -11.13
N LYS A 157 8.06 -4.93 -11.85
CA LYS A 157 8.47 -4.54 -13.21
C LYS A 157 9.61 -3.53 -13.21
N MET A 158 9.90 -2.90 -12.06
CA MET A 158 11.02 -1.98 -11.94
C MET A 158 12.32 -2.75 -12.17
N PRO A 159 13.13 -2.33 -13.15
CA PRO A 159 14.43 -2.94 -13.40
C PRO A 159 15.41 -2.60 -12.26
N ASP A 160 16.43 -3.44 -12.11
CA ASP A 160 17.59 -3.11 -11.32
C ASP A 160 18.43 -2.08 -12.10
N MET A 161 18.46 -0.85 -11.60
CA MET A 161 19.13 0.29 -12.26
C MET A 161 20.64 0.28 -12.06
N LYS A 162 21.19 -0.67 -11.29
CA LYS A 162 22.63 -0.81 -11.02
C LYS A 162 23.25 0.43 -10.35
N LEU A 163 22.46 1.10 -9.53
CA LEU A 163 22.96 2.17 -8.70
C LEU A 163 23.97 1.65 -7.68
N ASP A 164 24.98 2.42 -7.40
CA ASP A 164 25.77 2.22 -6.20
C ASP A 164 25.05 2.82 -4.97
N GLU A 165 25.62 2.62 -3.79
CA GLU A 165 24.97 3.04 -2.54
C GLU A 165 24.89 4.57 -2.42
N GLU A 166 25.88 5.29 -2.96
CA GLU A 166 25.93 6.76 -2.92
C GLU A 166 24.86 7.36 -3.84
N ASP A 167 24.78 6.92 -5.09
CA ASP A 167 23.75 7.32 -6.05
C ASP A 167 22.35 7.00 -5.54
N ALA A 168 22.14 5.81 -4.95
CA ALA A 168 20.86 5.44 -4.38
C ALA A 168 20.45 6.37 -3.23
N LYS A 169 21.39 6.82 -2.40
CA LYS A 169 21.14 7.77 -1.32
C LYS A 169 20.76 9.16 -1.85
N TYR A 170 21.45 9.64 -2.87
CA TYR A 170 21.09 10.91 -3.52
C TYR A 170 19.70 10.86 -4.13
N VAL A 171 19.41 9.84 -4.93
CA VAL A 171 18.06 9.67 -5.53
C VAL A 171 16.99 9.55 -4.46
N ALA A 172 17.24 8.80 -3.37
CA ALA A 172 16.29 8.69 -2.26
C ALA A 172 16.04 10.04 -1.58
N SER A 173 17.09 10.88 -1.40
CA SER A 173 16.95 12.21 -0.82
C SER A 173 16.08 13.13 -1.67
N PHE A 174 16.24 13.08 -2.98
CA PHE A 174 15.33 13.77 -3.90
C PHE A 174 13.90 13.24 -3.80
N LEU A 175 13.71 11.93 -3.80
CA LEU A 175 12.37 11.33 -3.67
C LEU A 175 11.71 11.70 -2.33
N MET A 176 12.46 11.80 -1.24
CA MET A 176 11.94 12.26 0.05
C MET A 176 11.55 13.75 0.06
N SER A 177 12.06 14.57 -0.85
CA SER A 177 11.63 15.96 -1.01
C SER A 177 10.31 16.10 -1.78
N LEU A 178 9.87 15.06 -2.51
CA LEU A 178 8.62 15.06 -3.24
C LEU A 178 7.44 14.82 -2.27
N LYS A 179 6.92 15.91 -1.74
CA LYS A 179 5.81 15.96 -0.77
C LYS A 179 4.72 16.91 -1.25
N SER A 180 3.50 16.72 -0.73
CA SER A 180 2.44 17.71 -0.90
C SER A 180 2.79 19.00 -0.18
N GLU A 181 2.51 20.14 -0.81
CA GLU A 181 2.66 21.46 -0.17
C GLU A 181 1.57 21.75 0.87
N GLU A 182 0.39 21.12 0.73
CA GLU A 182 -0.78 21.40 1.53
C GLU A 182 -0.98 20.41 2.69
N GLU A 183 -0.42 19.20 2.59
CA GLU A 183 -0.67 18.10 3.52
C GLU A 183 0.63 17.39 3.87
N GLY A 184 1.13 17.64 5.06
CA GLY A 184 2.17 16.82 5.68
C GLY A 184 1.53 15.73 6.56
N TYR A 185 2.15 14.57 6.64
CA TYR A 185 1.75 13.53 7.59
C TYR A 185 2.62 13.62 8.83
N GLU A 186 1.96 13.55 10.00
CA GLU A 186 2.65 13.58 11.28
C GLU A 186 3.52 12.33 11.45
N ASP A 187 4.71 12.50 11.99
CA ASP A 187 5.51 11.36 12.45
C ASP A 187 4.91 10.82 13.76
N LEU A 188 4.27 9.66 13.64
CA LEU A 188 3.60 8.99 14.75
C LEU A 188 4.43 7.87 15.39
N THR A 189 5.70 7.70 15.00
CA THR A 189 6.55 6.58 15.47
C THR A 189 6.70 6.53 16.98
N SER A 190 6.72 7.70 17.64
CA SER A 190 6.79 7.83 19.09
C SER A 190 5.44 7.86 19.81
N SER A 191 4.32 7.75 19.08
CA SER A 191 2.98 7.80 19.66
C SER A 191 2.73 6.58 20.56
N GLU A 192 2.20 6.83 21.75
CA GLU A 192 1.92 5.78 22.73
C GLU A 192 0.95 4.73 22.16
N TRP A 193 -0.13 5.17 21.52
CA TRP A 193 -1.15 4.28 20.96
C TRP A 193 -0.62 3.39 19.83
N LEU A 194 0.36 3.87 19.04
CA LEU A 194 0.95 3.11 17.94
C LEU A 194 1.71 1.88 18.46
N ASN A 195 2.32 2.01 19.63
CA ASN A 195 3.14 0.98 20.26
C ASN A 195 2.41 0.23 21.38
N ASP A 196 1.14 0.55 21.64
CA ASP A 196 0.33 -0.12 22.67
C ASP A 196 -0.18 -1.47 22.16
N LYS A 197 0.05 -2.52 22.97
CA LYS A 197 -0.32 -3.90 22.63
C LYS A 197 -1.82 -4.15 22.59
N GLU A 198 -2.60 -3.45 23.43
CA GLU A 198 -4.05 -3.62 23.46
C GLU A 198 -4.69 -2.96 22.22
N THR A 199 -4.17 -1.81 21.81
CA THR A 199 -4.54 -1.14 20.56
C THR A 199 -4.22 -2.02 19.36
N ALA A 200 -3.04 -2.64 19.31
CA ALA A 200 -2.68 -3.58 18.24
C ALA A 200 -3.58 -4.82 18.23
N ARG A 201 -3.94 -5.38 19.41
CA ARG A 201 -4.86 -6.52 19.52
C ARG A 201 -6.25 -6.18 18.96
N LYS A 202 -6.78 -5.00 19.28
CA LYS A 202 -8.02 -4.51 18.65
C LYS A 202 -7.87 -4.41 17.14
N GLY A 203 -6.73 -3.92 16.66
CA GLY A 203 -6.41 -3.83 15.22
C GLY A 203 -6.40 -5.19 14.53
N GLU A 204 -5.83 -6.22 15.14
CA GLU A 204 -5.86 -7.59 14.63
C GLU A 204 -7.29 -8.11 14.43
N GLU A 205 -8.15 -7.91 15.43
CA GLU A 205 -9.56 -8.29 15.36
C GLU A 205 -10.28 -7.55 14.21
N LEU A 206 -10.03 -6.25 14.05
CA LEU A 206 -10.61 -5.44 12.97
C LEU A 206 -10.10 -5.87 11.59
N VAL A 207 -8.79 -6.12 11.43
CA VAL A 207 -8.22 -6.64 10.17
C VAL A 207 -8.88 -7.96 9.79
N GLY A 208 -9.14 -8.84 10.78
CA GLY A 208 -9.91 -10.06 10.60
C GLY A 208 -11.35 -9.80 10.19
N GLN A 209 -12.03 -8.90 10.88
CA GLN A 209 -13.44 -8.57 10.66
C GLN A 209 -13.68 -7.90 9.30
N TYR A 210 -12.85 -6.93 8.91
CA TYR A 210 -12.92 -6.27 7.60
C TYR A 210 -12.34 -7.12 6.46
N GLY A 211 -11.63 -8.21 6.77
CA GLY A 211 -11.10 -9.16 5.78
C GLY A 211 -9.97 -8.61 4.92
N CYS A 212 -9.12 -7.77 5.47
CA CYS A 212 -7.98 -7.16 4.77
C CYS A 212 -7.05 -8.22 4.15
N PHE A 213 -6.92 -9.38 4.80
CA PHE A 213 -6.17 -10.55 4.31
C PHE A 213 -6.71 -11.15 3.01
N GLY A 214 -7.93 -10.82 2.61
CA GLY A 214 -8.50 -11.25 1.33
C GLY A 214 -7.81 -10.59 0.12
N CYS A 215 -7.26 -9.39 0.31
CA CYS A 215 -6.56 -8.62 -0.71
C CYS A 215 -5.07 -8.47 -0.43
N HIS A 216 -4.65 -8.47 0.83
CA HIS A 216 -3.29 -8.26 1.27
C HIS A 216 -2.70 -9.54 1.90
N LYS A 217 -1.42 -9.79 1.66
CA LYS A 217 -0.68 -10.74 2.47
C LYS A 217 -0.33 -10.06 3.80
N ILE A 218 -0.76 -10.67 4.90
CA ILE A 218 -0.55 -10.19 6.26
C ILE A 218 0.00 -11.37 7.06
N MET A 219 1.09 -11.15 7.77
CA MET A 219 1.75 -12.17 8.58
C MET A 219 0.80 -12.69 9.68
N GLY A 220 0.72 -14.01 9.81
CA GLY A 220 -0.16 -14.68 10.76
C GLY A 220 -1.60 -14.87 10.28
N MET A 221 -1.96 -14.35 9.11
CA MET A 221 -3.31 -14.49 8.52
C MET A 221 -3.33 -15.37 7.26
N GLU A 222 -2.24 -16.09 6.99
CA GLU A 222 -2.14 -17.03 5.88
C GLU A 222 -3.15 -18.19 6.07
N GLY A 223 -3.95 -18.41 5.07
CA GLY A 223 -4.93 -19.50 5.10
C GLY A 223 -6.27 -19.17 5.76
N MET A 224 -6.49 -17.93 6.19
CA MET A 224 -7.82 -17.48 6.56
C MET A 224 -8.76 -17.57 5.36
N GLY A 225 -9.99 -18.04 5.62
CA GLY A 225 -11.03 -18.19 4.60
C GLY A 225 -11.53 -16.86 4.06
N LYS A 226 -12.41 -16.93 3.08
CA LYS A 226 -13.10 -15.75 2.56
C LYS A 226 -14.16 -15.26 3.55
N ILE A 227 -14.29 -13.94 3.69
CA ILE A 227 -15.30 -13.32 4.56
C ILE A 227 -16.66 -13.14 3.89
N GLY A 228 -16.68 -13.11 2.55
CA GLY A 228 -17.91 -13.00 1.77
C GLY A 228 -18.54 -14.36 1.50
N VAL A 229 -19.85 -14.35 1.27
CA VAL A 229 -20.58 -15.54 0.88
C VAL A 229 -20.15 -16.03 -0.51
N GLU A 230 -20.28 -17.35 -0.75
CA GLU A 230 -20.09 -17.92 -2.07
C GLU A 230 -21.09 -17.34 -3.07
N LEU A 231 -20.63 -17.05 -4.30
CA LEU A 231 -21.44 -16.39 -5.34
C LEU A 231 -21.86 -17.34 -6.50
N ASP A 232 -21.53 -18.63 -6.45
CA ASP A 232 -21.81 -19.56 -7.55
C ASP A 232 -23.31 -19.62 -7.90
N GLU A 233 -24.18 -19.52 -6.92
CA GLU A 233 -25.63 -19.57 -7.09
C GLU A 233 -26.32 -18.21 -6.94
N VAL A 234 -25.57 -17.11 -6.89
CA VAL A 234 -26.14 -15.77 -6.67
C VAL A 234 -27.19 -15.40 -7.74
N GLY A 235 -26.98 -15.83 -9.00
CA GLY A 235 -27.89 -15.55 -10.10
C GLY A 235 -29.26 -16.27 -10.01
N SER A 236 -29.36 -17.33 -9.21
CA SER A 236 -30.62 -18.05 -8.95
C SER A 236 -31.34 -17.59 -7.69
N LYS A 237 -30.68 -16.77 -6.87
CA LYS A 237 -31.21 -16.27 -5.62
C LYS A 237 -32.33 -15.25 -5.85
N HIS A 238 -33.47 -15.42 -5.20
CA HIS A 238 -34.58 -14.49 -5.28
C HIS A 238 -34.20 -13.12 -4.72
N ILE A 239 -34.61 -12.04 -5.41
CA ILE A 239 -34.18 -10.68 -5.09
C ILE A 239 -34.50 -10.26 -3.64
N HIS A 240 -35.61 -10.75 -3.08
CA HIS A 240 -35.99 -10.45 -1.70
C HIS A 240 -35.12 -11.15 -0.63
N LEU A 241 -34.24 -12.05 -1.06
CA LEU A 241 -33.28 -12.71 -0.18
C LEU A 241 -31.90 -11.99 -0.18
N PHE A 242 -31.75 -10.93 -0.98
CA PHE A 242 -30.56 -10.11 -0.93
C PHE A 242 -30.72 -9.10 0.22
N ASP A 243 -29.76 -9.14 1.11
CA ASP A 243 -29.58 -8.14 2.14
C ASP A 243 -28.44 -7.21 1.69
N PHE A 244 -28.78 -5.98 1.37
CA PHE A 244 -27.77 -4.98 0.96
C PHE A 244 -27.33 -4.10 2.12
N GLY A 245 -27.73 -4.41 3.35
CA GLY A 245 -27.53 -3.57 4.52
C GLY A 245 -28.28 -2.22 4.41
N LEU A 246 -28.84 -1.74 5.45
CA LEU A 246 -29.44 -0.40 5.55
C LEU A 246 -28.55 0.50 6.40
#